data_3e53e8b860890fd0dc4d0f105a9bffe0
#
_entry.id   3e53e8b860890fd0dc4d0f105a9bffe0
#
_cell.length_a   1.000
_cell.length_b   1.000
_cell.length_c   1.000
_cell.angle_alpha   90.00
_cell.angle_beta   90.00
_cell.angle_gamma   90.00
#
_symmetry.space_group_name_H-M   'P 1'
#
loop_
_entity.id
_entity.type
_entity.pdbx_description
1 polymer ?
#
loop_
_entity_poly.entity_id
_entity_poly.type
_entity_poly.pdbx_seq_one_letter_code
_entity_poly.pdbx_strand_id
1 'polypeptide(L)'
;DTTDSAFEAEVKQILGDREYITHKYIYEHPSVIEKREKARQNGENVPPSPSDLSPLLDSEEPSLFIITAATEVETDRILAALASASISLKARSINTSSYIVFGNNKWNRYRNIDKSLFFANNVVMLSTYHIDRSNPIIQAFSAQYVKAFDMLPSLYAYRGYDAAQVFIRSLYDKIDKALEGSRFQPLQTPYTFVKDNQTNIRTNEEWVRVNYNSNFTITAE
;
A
#
# COMPACT_ATOMS: atom_id res chain seq x y z
N ASP A 1 -6.06 20.40 -8.26
CA ASP A 1 -6.53 19.02 -8.39
C ASP A 1 -5.47 18.09 -7.80
N THR A 2 -5.84 17.38 -6.77
CA THR A 2 -4.96 16.61 -5.90
C THR A 2 -5.08 15.10 -6.18
N THR A 3 -5.66 14.77 -7.33
CA THR A 3 -5.81 13.40 -7.82
C THR A 3 -4.63 13.00 -8.69
N ASP A 4 -4.08 11.80 -8.48
CA ASP A 4 -3.13 11.19 -9.42
C ASP A 4 -3.91 10.72 -10.66
N SER A 5 -4.01 11.59 -11.64
CA SER A 5 -4.83 11.36 -12.83
C SER A 5 -4.36 10.18 -13.67
N ALA A 6 -3.07 9.89 -13.68
CA ALA A 6 -2.53 8.73 -14.39
C ALA A 6 -2.97 7.43 -13.69
N PHE A 7 -2.83 7.38 -12.38
CA PHE A 7 -3.27 6.22 -11.60
C PHE A 7 -4.79 6.03 -11.67
N GLU A 8 -5.57 7.12 -11.59
CA GLU A 8 -7.02 7.07 -11.75
C GLU A 8 -7.44 6.51 -13.12
N ALA A 9 -6.76 6.93 -14.19
CA ALA A 9 -7.03 6.45 -15.55
C ALA A 9 -6.75 4.95 -15.69
N GLU A 10 -5.63 4.47 -15.14
CA GLU A 10 -5.29 3.04 -15.11
C GLU A 10 -6.32 2.23 -14.32
N VAL A 11 -6.74 2.71 -13.15
CA VAL A 11 -7.78 2.06 -12.34
C VAL A 11 -9.09 1.95 -13.13
N LYS A 12 -9.54 3.03 -13.77
CA LYS A 12 -10.74 3.02 -14.59
C LYS A 12 -10.64 2.06 -15.77
N GLN A 13 -9.49 2.00 -16.41
CA GLN A 13 -9.24 1.06 -17.51
C GLN A 13 -9.33 -0.40 -17.03
N ILE A 14 -8.77 -0.71 -15.87
CA ILE A 14 -8.80 -2.08 -15.29
C ILE A 14 -10.20 -2.46 -14.84
N LEU A 15 -10.93 -1.52 -14.24
CA LEU A 15 -12.32 -1.76 -13.81
C LEU A 15 -13.25 -2.00 -14.99
N GLY A 16 -13.02 -1.33 -16.14
CA GLY A 16 -13.84 -1.47 -17.34
C GLY A 16 -15.32 -1.21 -17.05
N ASP A 17 -16.18 -2.18 -17.39
CA ASP A 17 -17.64 -2.10 -17.19
C ASP A 17 -18.10 -2.55 -15.78
N ARG A 18 -17.17 -2.78 -14.85
CA ARG A 18 -17.55 -3.16 -13.47
C ARG A 18 -18.19 -1.97 -12.75
N GLU A 19 -19.20 -2.25 -11.97
CA GLU A 19 -19.85 -1.23 -11.14
C GLU A 19 -18.90 -0.74 -10.05
N TYR A 20 -18.74 0.58 -9.94
CA TYR A 20 -18.02 1.23 -8.86
C TYR A 20 -18.60 2.61 -8.56
N ILE A 21 -18.40 3.09 -7.35
CA ILE A 21 -18.82 4.41 -6.94
C ILE A 21 -17.60 5.33 -6.84
N THR A 22 -17.66 6.47 -7.52
CA THR A 22 -16.65 7.51 -7.36
C THR A 22 -17.08 8.48 -6.27
N HIS A 23 -16.28 8.59 -5.22
CA HIS A 23 -16.49 9.54 -4.14
C HIS A 23 -15.40 10.61 -4.14
N LYS A 24 -15.80 11.89 -4.11
CA LYS A 24 -14.87 13.01 -3.99
C LYS A 24 -14.73 13.38 -2.52
N TYR A 25 -13.56 13.10 -1.92
CA TYR A 25 -13.24 13.52 -0.57
C TYR A 25 -12.98 15.03 -0.53
N ILE A 26 -13.61 15.73 0.41
CA ILE A 26 -13.39 17.17 0.68
C ILE A 26 -12.98 17.31 2.14
N TYR A 27 -11.76 17.75 2.36
CA TYR A 27 -11.25 17.98 3.70
C TYR A 27 -11.96 19.17 4.38
N GLU A 28 -12.49 18.95 5.56
CA GLU A 28 -12.92 20.03 6.46
C GLU A 28 -11.96 20.12 7.65
N HIS A 29 -11.65 21.36 8.04
CA HIS A 29 -10.82 21.59 9.21
C HIS A 29 -11.58 21.16 10.49
N PRO A 30 -10.91 20.53 11.49
CA PRO A 30 -11.55 20.03 12.71
C PRO A 30 -12.44 21.04 13.42
N SER A 31 -12.04 22.33 13.44
CA SER A 31 -12.88 23.39 14.03
C SER A 31 -14.21 23.63 13.32
N VAL A 32 -14.30 23.32 12.03
CA VAL A 32 -15.56 23.39 11.26
C VAL A 32 -16.45 22.21 11.60
N ILE A 33 -15.84 21.01 11.69
CA ILE A 33 -16.55 19.79 12.11
C ILE A 33 -17.14 19.97 13.51
N GLU A 34 -16.35 20.47 14.47
CA GLU A 34 -16.82 20.74 15.84
C GLU A 34 -17.99 21.75 15.88
N LYS A 35 -17.92 22.82 15.08
CA LYS A 35 -19.04 23.77 14.98
C LYS A 35 -20.31 23.14 14.43
N ARG A 36 -20.18 22.26 13.42
CA ARG A 36 -21.33 21.52 12.87
C ARG A 36 -21.95 20.58 13.89
N GLU A 37 -21.13 19.88 14.65
CA GLU A 37 -21.61 18.98 15.71
C GLU A 37 -22.35 19.73 16.80
N LYS A 38 -21.81 20.88 17.26
CA LYS A 38 -22.49 21.76 18.23
C LYS A 38 -23.83 22.27 17.71
N ALA A 39 -23.88 22.70 16.44
CA ALA A 39 -25.10 23.16 15.82
C ALA A 39 -26.18 22.03 15.75
N ARG A 40 -25.78 20.80 15.41
CA ARG A 40 -26.68 19.63 15.45
C ARG A 40 -27.19 19.32 16.87
N GLN A 41 -26.32 19.40 17.87
CA GLN A 41 -26.71 19.19 19.27
C GLN A 41 -27.71 20.25 19.73
N ASN A 42 -27.64 21.46 19.17
CA ASN A 42 -28.61 22.54 19.42
C ASN A 42 -29.92 22.40 18.62
N GLY A 43 -30.09 21.31 17.84
CA GLY A 43 -31.29 21.08 17.07
C GLY A 43 -31.33 21.75 15.69
N GLU A 44 -30.21 22.31 15.23
CA GLU A 44 -30.11 22.90 13.90
C GLU A 44 -29.99 21.82 12.81
N ASN A 45 -30.70 22.03 11.70
CA ASN A 45 -30.59 21.13 10.53
C ASN A 45 -29.35 21.42 9.73
N VAL A 46 -28.21 20.81 10.13
CA VAL A 46 -26.92 20.97 9.48
C VAL A 46 -26.64 19.74 8.61
N PRO A 47 -26.29 19.93 7.32
CA PRO A 47 -25.97 18.80 6.45
C PRO A 47 -24.75 18.01 6.96
N PRO A 48 -24.62 16.72 6.58
CA PRO A 48 -23.44 15.93 6.88
C PRO A 48 -22.15 16.60 6.43
N SER A 49 -21.06 16.34 7.17
CA SER A 49 -19.74 16.83 6.77
C SER A 49 -19.31 16.11 5.48
N PRO A 50 -18.81 16.83 4.47
CA PRO A 50 -18.26 16.20 3.27
C PRO A 50 -16.95 15.41 3.52
N SER A 51 -16.37 15.57 4.71
CA SER A 51 -15.24 14.74 5.16
C SER A 51 -15.67 13.50 5.93
N ASP A 52 -16.95 13.31 6.22
CA ASP A 52 -17.49 12.13 6.90
C ASP A 52 -17.64 10.97 5.89
N LEU A 53 -16.82 9.95 6.07
CA LEU A 53 -16.82 8.75 5.23
C LEU A 53 -17.66 7.60 5.83
N SER A 54 -18.35 7.84 6.96
CA SER A 54 -19.20 6.83 7.60
C SER A 54 -20.25 6.23 6.66
N PRO A 55 -20.93 7.01 5.79
CA PRO A 55 -21.91 6.43 4.86
C PRO A 55 -21.33 5.44 3.85
N LEU A 56 -20.02 5.51 3.58
CA LEU A 56 -19.35 4.57 2.67
C LEU A 56 -19.00 3.24 3.36
N LEU A 57 -18.97 3.23 4.69
CA LEU A 57 -18.67 2.05 5.51
C LEU A 57 -19.92 1.39 6.08
N ASP A 58 -21.08 2.05 5.99
CA ASP A 58 -22.37 1.55 6.44
C ASP A 58 -22.97 0.64 5.35
N SER A 59 -22.31 -0.51 5.15
CA SER A 59 -22.69 -1.53 4.16
C SER A 59 -22.59 -2.91 4.80
N GLU A 60 -23.48 -3.81 4.44
CA GLU A 60 -23.42 -5.21 4.86
C GLU A 60 -22.39 -6.02 4.04
N GLU A 61 -21.98 -5.50 2.87
CA GLU A 61 -21.03 -6.16 1.98
C GLU A 61 -19.60 -5.63 2.17
N PRO A 62 -18.59 -6.51 2.03
CA PRO A 62 -17.19 -6.10 2.05
C PRO A 62 -16.87 -5.06 0.97
N SER A 63 -16.14 -4.03 1.36
CA SER A 63 -15.83 -2.90 0.48
C SER A 63 -14.34 -2.82 0.16
N LEU A 64 -14.02 -2.51 -1.10
CA LEU A 64 -12.67 -2.19 -1.55
C LEU A 64 -12.59 -0.70 -1.89
N PHE A 65 -11.74 0.02 -1.19
CA PHE A 65 -11.45 1.43 -1.47
C PHE A 65 -10.15 1.54 -2.26
N ILE A 66 -10.18 2.25 -3.37
CA ILE A 66 -9.00 2.61 -4.15
C ILE A 66 -8.81 4.12 -4.03
N ILE A 67 -7.70 4.55 -3.39
CA ILE A 67 -7.43 5.95 -3.13
C ILE A 67 -6.49 6.49 -4.22
N THR A 68 -6.99 7.42 -5.01
CA THR A 68 -6.25 8.06 -6.12
C THR A 68 -5.64 9.41 -5.75
N ALA A 69 -5.45 9.70 -4.46
CA ALA A 69 -4.82 10.92 -3.98
C ALA A 69 -3.36 11.02 -4.44
N ALA A 70 -2.96 12.19 -4.94
CA ALA A 70 -1.62 12.43 -5.48
C ALA A 70 -0.58 12.72 -4.41
N THR A 71 -1.00 13.24 -3.25
CA THR A 71 -0.10 13.74 -2.20
C THR A 71 -0.15 12.92 -0.93
N GLU A 72 0.96 12.94 -0.18
CA GLU A 72 1.07 12.31 1.13
C GLU A 72 0.03 12.87 2.12
N VAL A 73 -0.15 14.18 2.14
CA VAL A 73 -1.07 14.88 3.07
C VAL A 73 -2.51 14.46 2.86
N GLU A 74 -2.93 14.32 1.61
CA GLU A 74 -4.30 13.91 1.31
C GLU A 74 -4.54 12.43 1.57
N THR A 75 -3.56 11.60 1.24
CA THR A 75 -3.60 10.19 1.59
C THR A 75 -3.75 10.01 3.10
N ASP A 76 -2.96 10.73 3.89
CA ASP A 76 -3.05 10.71 5.36
C ASP A 76 -4.45 11.12 5.85
N ARG A 77 -4.98 12.23 5.33
CA ARG A 77 -6.32 12.73 5.69
C ARG A 77 -7.43 11.75 5.37
N ILE A 78 -7.38 11.11 4.19
CA ILE A 78 -8.39 10.14 3.79
C ILE A 78 -8.31 8.90 4.67
N LEU A 79 -7.11 8.38 4.93
CA LEU A 79 -6.92 7.22 5.80
C LEU A 79 -7.36 7.51 7.23
N ALA A 80 -7.05 8.70 7.76
CA ALA A 80 -7.50 9.13 9.08
C ALA A 80 -9.04 9.27 9.13
N ALA A 81 -9.68 9.80 8.08
CA ALA A 81 -11.12 9.91 8.00
C ALA A 81 -11.80 8.53 7.95
N LEU A 82 -11.28 7.59 7.16
CA LEU A 82 -11.80 6.21 7.11
C LEU A 82 -11.66 5.50 8.46
N ALA A 83 -10.50 5.60 9.11
CA ALA A 83 -10.27 5.01 10.43
C ALA A 83 -11.23 5.61 11.47
N SER A 84 -11.41 6.94 11.48
CA SER A 84 -12.33 7.63 12.38
C SER A 84 -13.77 7.23 12.14
N ALA A 85 -14.19 7.12 10.88
CA ALA A 85 -15.52 6.67 10.51
C ALA A 85 -15.79 5.23 11.01
N SER A 86 -14.83 4.32 10.79
CA SER A 86 -14.93 2.93 11.28
C SER A 86 -15.05 2.86 12.80
N ILE A 87 -14.26 3.63 13.54
CA ILE A 87 -14.33 3.70 15.01
C ILE A 87 -15.68 4.26 15.46
N SER A 88 -16.17 5.32 14.83
CA SER A 88 -17.45 5.96 15.16
C SER A 88 -18.64 5.00 14.96
N LEU A 89 -18.65 4.25 13.86
CA LEU A 89 -19.70 3.27 13.59
C LEU A 89 -19.70 2.13 14.61
N LYS A 90 -18.52 1.60 14.92
CA LYS A 90 -18.35 0.57 15.97
C LYS A 90 -18.81 1.07 17.35
N ALA A 91 -18.51 2.31 17.70
CA ALA A 91 -18.94 2.91 18.96
C ALA A 91 -20.48 3.06 19.06
N ARG A 92 -21.17 3.18 17.94
CA ARG A 92 -22.65 3.18 17.86
C ARG A 92 -23.26 1.78 17.78
N SER A 93 -22.45 0.72 17.91
CA SER A 93 -22.86 -0.67 17.73
C SER A 93 -23.43 -0.98 16.33
N ILE A 94 -23.04 -0.21 15.34
CA ILE A 94 -23.35 -0.47 13.94
C ILE A 94 -22.34 -1.48 13.42
N ASN A 95 -22.81 -2.63 12.99
CA ASN A 95 -21.96 -3.63 12.35
C ASN A 95 -21.53 -3.10 10.98
N THR A 96 -20.26 -2.80 10.86
CA THR A 96 -19.65 -2.50 9.56
C THR A 96 -19.08 -3.79 8.98
N SER A 97 -19.27 -4.02 7.69
CA SER A 97 -18.55 -5.06 6.98
C SER A 97 -17.05 -4.77 6.97
N SER A 98 -16.26 -5.79 6.69
CA SER A 98 -14.82 -5.62 6.50
C SER A 98 -14.54 -4.77 5.26
N TYR A 99 -13.52 -3.94 5.33
CA TYR A 99 -13.05 -3.20 4.17
C TYR A 99 -11.53 -3.30 4.03
N ILE A 100 -11.08 -3.10 2.81
CA ILE A 100 -9.67 -3.06 2.43
C ILE A 100 -9.42 -1.77 1.68
N VAL A 101 -8.29 -1.12 1.95
CA VAL A 101 -7.83 0.01 1.18
C VAL A 101 -6.68 -0.43 0.28
N PHE A 102 -6.87 -0.33 -1.03
CA PHE A 102 -5.81 -0.57 -1.99
C PHE A 102 -5.00 0.71 -2.19
N GLY A 103 -3.73 0.67 -1.78
CA GLY A 103 -2.81 1.78 -1.79
C GLY A 103 -1.86 1.76 -2.98
N ASN A 104 -1.38 2.95 -3.36
CA ASN A 104 -0.34 3.10 -4.36
C ASN A 104 1.04 2.74 -3.77
N ASN A 105 1.92 2.13 -4.56
CA ASN A 105 3.28 1.78 -4.15
C ASN A 105 4.13 2.99 -3.72
N LYS A 106 3.78 4.21 -4.16
CA LYS A 106 4.41 5.47 -3.72
C LYS A 106 4.30 5.67 -2.21
N TRP A 107 3.27 5.13 -1.55
CA TRP A 107 3.03 5.28 -0.12
C TRP A 107 4.14 4.68 0.75
N ASN A 108 4.88 3.71 0.23
CA ASN A 108 6.08 3.18 0.89
C ASN A 108 7.17 4.24 1.13
N ARG A 109 7.16 5.32 0.34
CA ARG A 109 8.12 6.43 0.42
C ARG A 109 7.64 7.57 1.31
N TYR A 110 6.38 7.58 1.71
CA TYR A 110 5.81 8.61 2.56
C TYR A 110 6.41 8.53 3.96
N ARG A 111 6.82 9.67 4.49
CA ARG A 111 7.56 9.78 5.76
C ARG A 111 6.73 10.36 6.90
N ASN A 112 5.74 11.20 6.56
CA ASN A 112 4.94 11.93 7.53
C ASN A 112 3.58 11.25 7.79
N ILE A 113 3.25 10.20 7.05
CA ILE A 113 2.04 9.40 7.30
C ILE A 113 2.24 8.56 8.58
N ASP A 114 1.27 8.59 9.45
CA ASP A 114 1.23 7.65 10.57
C ASP A 114 0.96 6.24 10.06
N LYS A 115 1.96 5.36 10.18
CA LYS A 115 1.84 3.98 9.71
C LYS A 115 0.77 3.18 10.44
N SER A 116 0.32 3.61 11.62
CA SER A 116 -0.82 3.00 12.32
C SER A 116 -2.09 3.06 11.49
N LEU A 117 -2.25 4.09 10.64
CA LEU A 117 -3.38 4.23 9.73
C LEU A 117 -3.42 3.14 8.65
N PHE A 118 -2.25 2.59 8.27
CA PHE A 118 -2.22 1.48 7.31
C PHE A 118 -2.83 0.23 7.92
N PHE A 119 -2.50 -0.06 9.17
CA PHE A 119 -3.05 -1.18 9.91
C PHE A 119 -4.55 -0.99 10.21
N ALA A 120 -4.93 0.22 10.64
CA ALA A 120 -6.33 0.54 10.96
C ALA A 120 -7.27 0.39 9.75
N ASN A 121 -6.76 0.60 8.54
CA ASN A 121 -7.52 0.55 7.31
C ASN A 121 -7.29 -0.73 6.48
N ASN A 122 -6.59 -1.74 7.01
CA ASN A 122 -6.23 -2.97 6.27
C ASN A 122 -5.64 -2.65 4.89
N VAL A 123 -4.63 -1.78 4.86
CA VAL A 123 -4.04 -1.33 3.59
C VAL A 123 -3.32 -2.48 2.90
N VAL A 124 -3.60 -2.65 1.62
CA VAL A 124 -2.93 -3.58 0.71
C VAL A 124 -2.21 -2.79 -0.36
N MET A 125 -0.95 -3.11 -0.59
CA MET A 125 -0.14 -2.47 -1.64
C MET A 125 0.60 -3.52 -2.45
N LEU A 126 0.75 -3.25 -3.74
CA LEU A 126 1.70 -3.98 -4.57
C LEU A 126 3.08 -3.31 -4.49
N SER A 127 4.10 -4.11 -4.28
CA SER A 127 5.48 -3.63 -4.21
C SER A 127 6.39 -4.49 -5.09
N THR A 128 7.35 -3.85 -5.71
CA THR A 128 8.42 -4.56 -6.46
C THR A 128 9.50 -5.10 -5.54
N TYR A 129 9.38 -4.86 -4.25
CA TYR A 129 10.31 -5.37 -3.24
C TYR A 129 9.66 -5.43 -1.86
N HIS A 130 10.03 -6.46 -1.11
CA HIS A 130 9.71 -6.58 0.31
C HIS A 130 10.89 -7.25 1.02
N ILE A 131 11.17 -6.84 2.25
CA ILE A 131 12.20 -7.42 3.09
C ILE A 131 11.54 -7.96 4.34
N ASP A 132 11.37 -9.27 4.40
CA ASP A 132 10.90 -9.92 5.62
C ASP A 132 12.07 -10.05 6.62
N ARG A 133 12.14 -9.12 7.55
CA ARG A 133 13.19 -9.11 8.59
C ARG A 133 13.10 -10.25 9.59
N SER A 134 12.02 -11.01 9.59
CA SER A 134 11.88 -12.22 10.41
C SER A 134 12.55 -13.44 9.76
N ASN A 135 12.80 -13.37 8.45
CA ASN A 135 13.43 -14.46 7.71
C ASN A 135 14.87 -14.67 8.16
N PRO A 136 15.26 -15.90 8.56
CA PRO A 136 16.62 -16.20 9.02
C PRO A 136 17.73 -15.87 8.02
N ILE A 137 17.45 -15.98 6.71
CA ILE A 137 18.41 -15.62 5.64
C ILE A 137 18.69 -14.13 5.64
N ILE A 138 17.64 -13.32 5.81
CA ILE A 138 17.74 -11.86 5.89
C ILE A 138 18.49 -11.46 7.17
N GLN A 139 18.23 -12.12 8.28
CA GLN A 139 18.92 -11.88 9.54
C GLN A 139 20.42 -12.22 9.42
N ALA A 140 20.75 -13.38 8.83
CA ALA A 140 22.13 -13.78 8.60
C ALA A 140 22.88 -12.78 7.69
N PHE A 141 22.27 -12.36 6.60
CA PHE A 141 22.82 -11.32 5.71
C PHE A 141 23.07 -10.02 6.49
N SER A 142 22.07 -9.57 7.25
CA SER A 142 22.16 -8.32 8.00
C SER A 142 23.28 -8.37 9.04
N ALA A 143 23.44 -9.49 9.74
CA ALA A 143 24.52 -9.67 10.72
C ALA A 143 25.92 -9.64 10.06
N GLN A 144 26.05 -10.30 8.90
CA GLN A 144 27.31 -10.26 8.14
C GLN A 144 27.62 -8.86 7.61
N TYR A 145 26.59 -8.14 7.14
CA TYR A 145 26.72 -6.79 6.64
C TYR A 145 27.18 -5.82 7.75
N VAL A 146 26.55 -5.89 8.92
CA VAL A 146 26.96 -5.10 10.10
C VAL A 146 28.40 -5.40 10.49
N LYS A 147 28.79 -6.67 10.51
CA LYS A 147 30.18 -7.06 10.82
C LYS A 147 31.19 -6.49 9.83
N ALA A 148 30.81 -6.37 8.54
CA ALA A 148 31.71 -5.91 7.48
C ALA A 148 31.79 -4.37 7.36
N PHE A 149 30.69 -3.67 7.66
CA PHE A 149 30.54 -2.24 7.35
C PHE A 149 30.17 -1.38 8.56
N ASP A 150 30.00 -1.96 9.74
CA ASP A 150 29.60 -1.29 11.00
C ASP A 150 28.30 -0.45 10.85
N MET A 151 27.40 -0.88 9.96
CA MET A 151 26.10 -0.24 9.71
C MET A 151 25.04 -1.24 9.30
N LEU A 152 23.78 -0.91 9.53
CA LEU A 152 22.65 -1.71 9.05
C LEU A 152 22.54 -1.64 7.52
N PRO A 153 22.21 -2.75 6.85
CA PRO A 153 22.01 -2.75 5.40
C PRO A 153 20.83 -1.86 5.01
N SER A 154 21.08 -0.96 4.07
CA SER A 154 20.03 -0.17 3.45
C SER A 154 19.26 -1.00 2.41
N LEU A 155 18.12 -0.47 1.93
CA LEU A 155 17.38 -1.06 0.81
C LEU A 155 18.30 -1.35 -0.40
N TYR A 156 19.23 -0.46 -0.67
CA TYR A 156 20.17 -0.61 -1.79
C TYR A 156 21.22 -1.70 -1.55
N ALA A 157 21.58 -1.97 -0.30
CA ALA A 157 22.49 -3.07 0.02
C ALA A 157 21.84 -4.43 -0.31
N TYR A 158 20.58 -4.63 0.04
CA TYR A 158 19.83 -5.84 -0.33
C TYR A 158 19.67 -5.96 -1.84
N ARG A 159 19.29 -4.88 -2.53
CA ARG A 159 19.18 -4.87 -3.99
C ARG A 159 20.48 -5.16 -4.70
N GLY A 160 21.58 -4.56 -4.23
CA GLY A 160 22.90 -4.78 -4.78
C GLY A 160 23.35 -6.23 -4.63
N TYR A 161 23.09 -6.83 -3.46
CA TYR A 161 23.38 -8.24 -3.23
C TYR A 161 22.59 -9.14 -4.18
N ASP A 162 21.27 -8.95 -4.27
CA ASP A 162 20.40 -9.74 -5.15
C ASP A 162 20.82 -9.60 -6.61
N ALA A 163 21.05 -8.37 -7.07
CA ALA A 163 21.51 -8.12 -8.43
C ALA A 163 22.87 -8.80 -8.71
N ALA A 164 23.83 -8.67 -7.79
CA ALA A 164 25.12 -9.33 -7.94
C ALA A 164 25.00 -10.85 -8.03
N GLN A 165 24.13 -11.46 -7.21
CA GLN A 165 23.87 -12.91 -7.26
C GLN A 165 23.28 -13.33 -8.61
N VAL A 166 22.32 -12.59 -9.15
CA VAL A 166 21.74 -12.85 -10.47
C VAL A 166 22.80 -12.76 -11.56
N PHE A 167 23.59 -11.69 -11.57
CA PHE A 167 24.63 -11.48 -12.60
C PHE A 167 25.79 -12.48 -12.49
N ILE A 168 26.27 -12.78 -11.29
CA ILE A 168 27.34 -13.76 -11.09
C ILE A 168 26.91 -15.14 -11.59
N ARG A 169 25.68 -15.56 -11.28
CA ARG A 169 25.15 -16.84 -11.76
C ARG A 169 24.98 -16.85 -13.27
N SER A 170 24.55 -15.74 -13.87
CA SER A 170 24.40 -15.64 -15.32
C SER A 170 25.73 -15.73 -16.08
N LEU A 171 26.87 -15.49 -15.43
CA LEU A 171 28.19 -15.70 -16.03
C LEU A 171 28.57 -17.18 -16.17
N TYR A 172 28.05 -18.03 -15.26
CA TYR A 172 28.34 -19.47 -15.29
C TYR A 172 27.31 -20.25 -16.12
N ASP A 173 26.06 -19.82 -16.10
CA ASP A 173 24.99 -20.36 -16.93
C ASP A 173 24.69 -19.37 -18.05
N LYS A 174 24.32 -19.85 -19.24
CA LYS A 174 23.83 -18.93 -20.28
C LYS A 174 22.75 -18.04 -19.69
N ILE A 175 22.85 -16.71 -19.90
CA ILE A 175 21.98 -15.67 -19.33
C ILE A 175 20.50 -16.08 -19.34
N ASP A 176 20.05 -16.74 -20.41
CA ASP A 176 18.66 -17.19 -20.54
C ASP A 176 18.29 -18.24 -19.48
N LYS A 177 19.19 -19.17 -19.14
CA LYS A 177 18.95 -20.18 -18.11
C LYS A 177 19.07 -19.68 -16.68
N ALA A 178 19.93 -18.68 -16.45
CA ALA A 178 20.11 -18.08 -15.13
C ALA A 178 18.91 -17.18 -14.75
N LEU A 179 18.24 -16.64 -15.76
CA LEU A 179 17.05 -15.79 -15.61
C LEU A 179 15.74 -16.57 -15.72
N GLU A 180 15.78 -17.76 -16.31
CA GLU A 180 14.63 -18.67 -16.40
C GLU A 180 14.60 -19.62 -15.21
N GLY A 181 14.02 -19.21 -14.11
CA GLY A 181 13.64 -20.13 -13.03
C GLY A 181 14.60 -20.14 -11.84
N SER A 182 14.12 -19.67 -10.86
CA SER A 182 13.84 -20.04 -9.47
C SER A 182 14.84 -20.85 -8.64
N ARG A 183 16.10 -20.96 -9.00
CA ARG A 183 17.11 -21.51 -8.07
C ARG A 183 17.75 -20.46 -7.17
N PHE A 184 17.40 -19.22 -7.39
CA PHE A 184 17.91 -18.10 -6.63
C PHE A 184 16.83 -17.64 -5.64
N GLN A 185 17.13 -17.66 -4.34
CA GLN A 185 16.32 -17.01 -3.32
C GLN A 185 16.90 -15.62 -3.05
N PRO A 186 16.32 -14.57 -3.62
CA PRO A 186 16.73 -13.21 -3.34
C PRO A 186 16.41 -12.83 -1.91
N LEU A 187 17.09 -11.82 -1.40
CA LEU A 187 16.80 -11.26 -0.07
C LEU A 187 15.53 -10.42 -0.06
N GLN A 188 15.11 -9.94 -1.22
CA GLN A 188 13.92 -9.13 -1.38
C GLN A 188 12.84 -9.91 -2.11
N THR A 189 12.52 -9.50 -3.31
CA THR A 189 11.44 -10.05 -4.14
C THR A 189 12.00 -11.08 -5.11
N PRO A 190 11.31 -12.17 -5.38
CA PRO A 190 11.68 -13.09 -6.47
C PRO A 190 11.85 -12.34 -7.79
N TYR A 191 12.64 -12.91 -8.68
CA TYR A 191 12.81 -12.39 -10.03
C TYR A 191 12.22 -13.37 -11.03
N THR A 192 11.22 -12.91 -11.80
CA THR A 192 10.74 -13.59 -13.00
C THR A 192 10.89 -12.64 -14.18
N PHE A 193 11.89 -12.92 -15.01
CA PHE A 193 12.16 -12.08 -16.17
C PHE A 193 11.37 -12.57 -17.38
N VAL A 194 10.49 -11.70 -17.88
CA VAL A 194 9.75 -11.91 -19.11
C VAL A 194 10.42 -11.12 -20.24
N LYS A 195 10.62 -11.79 -21.36
CA LYS A 195 11.22 -11.19 -22.55
C LYS A 195 10.13 -10.62 -23.44
N ASP A 196 10.19 -9.34 -23.73
CA ASP A 196 9.42 -8.73 -24.79
C ASP A 196 10.01 -9.11 -26.15
N ASN A 197 9.23 -9.78 -26.98
CA ASN A 197 9.67 -10.27 -28.29
C ASN A 197 9.86 -9.14 -29.31
N GLN A 198 9.27 -7.96 -29.10
CA GLN A 198 9.41 -6.81 -30.03
C GLN A 198 10.66 -6.01 -29.71
N THR A 199 10.90 -5.71 -28.45
CA THR A 199 12.02 -4.87 -28.01
C THR A 199 13.27 -5.68 -27.63
N ASN A 200 13.13 -6.98 -27.45
CA ASN A 200 14.16 -7.89 -26.93
C ASN A 200 14.64 -7.53 -25.51
N ILE A 201 13.87 -6.71 -24.80
CA ILE A 201 14.12 -6.31 -23.41
C ILE A 201 13.52 -7.34 -22.46
N ARG A 202 14.23 -7.62 -21.36
CA ARG A 202 13.70 -8.43 -20.25
C ARG A 202 13.33 -7.52 -19.11
N THR A 203 12.09 -7.66 -18.64
CA THR A 203 11.55 -6.97 -17.46
C THR A 203 11.26 -7.98 -16.36
N ASN A 204 11.52 -7.60 -15.12
CA ASN A 204 11.05 -8.39 -13.97
C ASN A 204 9.58 -8.06 -13.73
N GLU A 205 8.72 -9.06 -13.80
CA GLU A 205 7.27 -8.92 -13.61
C GLU A 205 6.79 -9.40 -12.24
N GLU A 206 7.71 -9.73 -11.33
CA GLU A 206 7.33 -10.13 -9.98
C GLU A 206 6.93 -8.93 -9.13
N TRP A 207 5.82 -9.12 -8.42
CA TRP A 207 5.26 -8.20 -7.45
C TRP A 207 4.98 -8.92 -6.15
N VAL A 208 5.12 -8.21 -5.07
CA VAL A 208 4.74 -8.69 -3.74
C VAL A 208 3.53 -7.91 -3.27
N ARG A 209 2.49 -8.63 -2.89
CA ARG A 209 1.34 -8.06 -2.21
C ARG A 209 1.67 -7.92 -0.73
N VAL A 210 1.76 -6.69 -0.26
CA VAL A 210 2.03 -6.37 1.15
C VAL A 210 0.73 -5.96 1.81
N ASN A 211 0.33 -6.71 2.83
CA ASN A 211 -0.90 -6.48 3.58
C ASN A 211 -0.56 -5.96 4.98
N TYR A 212 -1.17 -4.85 5.36
CA TYR A 212 -1.14 -4.30 6.72
C TYR A 212 -2.39 -4.74 7.44
N ASN A 213 -2.27 -5.67 8.38
CA ASN A 213 -3.41 -6.28 9.05
C ASN A 213 -3.78 -5.52 10.32
N SER A 214 -5.06 -5.49 10.69
CA SER A 214 -5.58 -4.79 11.87
C SER A 214 -5.00 -5.27 13.21
N ASN A 215 -4.34 -6.43 13.24
CA ASN A 215 -3.59 -6.95 14.38
C ASN A 215 -2.14 -6.45 14.45
N PHE A 216 -1.80 -5.41 13.70
CA PHE A 216 -0.45 -4.83 13.57
C PHE A 216 0.61 -5.78 13.00
N THR A 217 0.20 -6.77 12.23
CA THR A 217 1.13 -7.62 11.46
C THR A 217 1.21 -7.17 10.01
N ILE A 218 2.38 -7.40 9.40
CA ILE A 218 2.57 -7.22 7.96
C ILE A 218 2.77 -8.61 7.37
N THR A 219 1.99 -8.95 6.36
CA THR A 219 2.18 -10.18 5.58
C THR A 219 2.53 -9.82 4.14
N ALA A 220 3.35 -10.65 3.51
CA ALA A 220 3.77 -10.47 2.13
C ALA A 220 3.58 -11.79 1.37
N GLU A 221 2.98 -11.72 0.19
CA GLU A 221 2.63 -12.85 -0.67
C GLU A 221 3.04 -12.56 -2.12
#